data_a5809b7ba3ea5fb6297bb0f744581985
#
_entry.id   a5809b7ba3ea5fb6297bb0f744581985
#
_cell.length_a   1.000
_cell.length_b   1.000
_cell.length_c   1.000
_cell.angle_alpha   90.00
_cell.angle_beta   90.00
_cell.angle_gamma   90.00
#
_symmetry.space_group_name_H-M   'P 1'
#
loop_
_entity.id
_entity.type
_entity.pdbx_description
1 polymer ?
#
loop_
_entity_poly.entity_id
_entity_poly.type
_entity_poly.pdbx_seq_one_letter_code
_entity_poly.pdbx_strand_id
1 'polypeptide(L)'
;MPPAVDTRQRHAARYHPAMLATFDVFGDWLDAIPHLRPLMVAAYILYLLWLTGWIMLQKREPVATLSWILSLAALPYVGLFIYYLLGPQKVKRQRLRRGRSRSGMEHYSSVCPPDADCTELAKIAQATTGLSPSSATEVEWLVDGAATYSALLAAVAKAQDHLHLEYYIFNPDHAGTALRDALTERAAAGVRVRLLLDAVGSSSIRKRFLQPLLDAGAEVVWFHPRQLLKPFKRPWLNLRTHRKLVIIDGLQAFTGGINITDEEDESVRPDAYRDLHMRLRGHVVRSLQLVFIEDWIYATGQEPARFNIAQLWPETMPSRSEGSINAQVLVSGPDSSWETIHRLHVAAIHEAKERVWLVTPYFVPGEAARMALTSAALGGLDVRLLVPKMSDSWFVTQAARSYFDELLQAGVKIYEYGPRMLHTKAFIADDDVCIVGSANFDHRSFRLNFELSMMISDTGRVAALAEILLAEYSSASPVYNDRQRSLWRHRVPEAFARLASPLL
;
A
#
# COMPACT_ATOMS: atom_id res chain seq x y z
N MET A 1 3.87 -3.36 80.48
CA MET A 1 4.00 -2.69 79.18
C MET A 1 5.35 -3.08 78.63
N PRO A 2 5.43 -3.88 77.53
CA PRO A 2 6.65 -4.10 76.78
C PRO A 2 6.78 -3.09 75.66
N PRO A 3 8.00 -2.78 75.17
CA PRO A 3 8.26 -1.70 74.18
C PRO A 3 7.93 -2.13 72.75
N ALA A 4 7.56 -1.16 71.99
CA ALA A 4 7.19 -1.26 70.60
C ALA A 4 8.37 -1.70 69.71
N VAL A 5 8.14 -2.68 68.85
CA VAL A 5 9.06 -3.16 67.78
C VAL A 5 8.87 -2.33 66.56
N ASP A 6 9.96 -1.69 66.13
CA ASP A 6 10.08 -0.92 64.89
C ASP A 6 10.09 -1.86 63.65
N THR A 7 9.06 -1.75 62.80
CA THR A 7 8.87 -2.56 61.60
C THR A 7 9.25 -1.79 60.30
N ARG A 8 10.34 -1.05 60.27
CA ARG A 8 10.87 -0.39 59.08
C ARG A 8 12.23 -0.93 58.64
N GLN A 9 12.28 -2.18 58.29
CA GLN A 9 13.37 -2.72 57.44
C GLN A 9 12.94 -4.07 56.87
N ARG A 10 12.46 -4.15 55.63
CA ARG A 10 12.54 -5.31 54.70
C ARG A 10 11.74 -5.04 53.43
N HIS A 11 12.33 -4.34 52.47
CA HIS A 11 12.12 -4.58 51.04
C HIS A 11 13.33 -4.08 50.25
N ALA A 12 14.47 -4.73 50.49
CA ALA A 12 15.56 -4.70 49.51
C ALA A 12 15.28 -5.85 48.53
N ALA A 13 15.00 -5.50 47.29
CA ALA A 13 14.79 -6.45 46.21
C ALA A 13 15.99 -7.38 46.07
N ARG A 14 15.77 -8.70 46.26
CA ARG A 14 16.76 -9.74 45.98
C ARG A 14 16.98 -9.83 44.49
N TYR A 15 17.98 -9.16 43.94
CA TYR A 15 18.55 -9.52 42.65
C TYR A 15 19.22 -10.89 42.79
N HIS A 16 18.86 -11.82 41.90
CA HIS A 16 19.35 -13.20 41.89
C HIS A 16 20.89 -13.20 41.72
N PRO A 17 21.67 -13.71 42.64
CA PRO A 17 23.15 -13.71 42.58
C PRO A 17 23.70 -14.56 41.41
N ALA A 18 22.90 -15.46 40.85
CA ALA A 18 23.29 -16.32 39.73
C ALA A 18 23.51 -15.57 38.40
N MET A 19 22.86 -14.41 38.19
CA MET A 19 23.01 -13.64 36.95
C MET A 19 24.27 -12.77 36.95
N LEU A 20 24.69 -12.28 38.11
CA LEU A 20 25.94 -11.54 38.27
C LEU A 20 27.16 -12.49 38.17
N ALA A 21 27.07 -13.70 38.78
CA ALA A 21 28.13 -14.70 38.71
C ALA A 21 28.43 -15.19 37.27
N THR A 22 27.43 -15.25 36.39
CA THR A 22 27.66 -15.62 34.96
C THR A 22 28.38 -14.51 34.17
N PHE A 23 28.17 -13.23 34.49
CA PHE A 23 28.90 -12.13 33.87
C PHE A 23 30.37 -12.07 34.36
N ASP A 24 30.62 -12.36 35.63
CA ASP A 24 31.98 -12.40 36.20
C ASP A 24 32.78 -13.57 35.59
N VAL A 25 32.22 -14.76 35.46
CA VAL A 25 32.88 -15.94 34.86
C VAL A 25 33.18 -15.70 33.39
N PHE A 26 32.31 -15.00 32.64
CA PHE A 26 32.57 -14.66 31.25
C PHE A 26 33.62 -13.55 31.11
N GLY A 27 33.65 -12.61 32.07
CA GLY A 27 34.67 -11.59 32.19
C GLY A 27 36.06 -12.18 32.43
N ASP A 28 36.17 -13.07 33.39
CA ASP A 28 37.39 -13.77 33.77
C ASP A 28 37.92 -14.68 32.66
N TRP A 29 37.07 -15.35 31.88
CA TRP A 29 37.44 -16.14 30.72
C TRP A 29 37.99 -15.26 29.57
N LEU A 30 37.42 -14.08 29.36
CA LEU A 30 37.90 -13.11 28.38
C LEU A 30 39.27 -12.54 28.78
N ASP A 31 39.55 -12.43 30.09
CA ASP A 31 40.87 -11.95 30.57
C ASP A 31 41.93 -13.05 30.62
N ALA A 32 41.56 -14.31 30.59
CA ALA A 32 42.48 -15.45 30.55
C ALA A 32 43.22 -15.59 29.21
N ILE A 33 42.71 -14.99 28.15
CA ILE A 33 43.35 -15.03 26.83
C ILE A 33 44.02 -13.67 26.54
N PRO A 34 45.36 -13.58 26.55
CA PRO A 34 46.06 -12.34 26.32
C PRO A 34 45.64 -11.72 24.96
N HIS A 35 45.34 -10.42 24.95
CA HIS A 35 44.95 -9.64 23.78
C HIS A 35 43.55 -9.92 23.20
N LEU A 36 42.70 -10.80 23.76
CA LEU A 36 41.36 -11.10 23.23
C LEU A 36 40.43 -9.85 23.24
N ARG A 37 40.42 -9.12 24.36
CA ARG A 37 39.62 -7.88 24.46
C ARG A 37 39.97 -6.83 23.39
N PRO A 38 41.26 -6.42 23.25
CA PRO A 38 41.63 -5.46 22.21
C PRO A 38 41.39 -5.99 20.78
N LEU A 39 41.50 -7.30 20.56
CA LEU A 39 41.17 -7.93 19.28
C LEU A 39 39.68 -7.86 18.99
N MET A 40 38.82 -8.13 19.97
CA MET A 40 37.35 -8.01 19.84
C MET A 40 36.93 -6.56 19.59
N VAL A 41 37.52 -5.58 20.28
CA VAL A 41 37.29 -4.17 20.06
C VAL A 41 37.73 -3.74 18.66
N ALA A 42 38.90 -4.16 18.21
CA ALA A 42 39.36 -3.88 16.86
C ALA A 42 38.47 -4.51 15.78
N ALA A 43 38.07 -5.76 15.97
CA ALA A 43 37.12 -6.44 15.07
C ALA A 43 35.79 -5.73 15.01
N TYR A 44 35.26 -5.25 16.16
CA TYR A 44 34.03 -4.49 16.22
C TYR A 44 34.14 -3.14 15.51
N ILE A 45 35.24 -2.42 15.69
CA ILE A 45 35.50 -1.16 14.99
C ILE A 45 35.58 -1.38 13.48
N LEU A 46 36.32 -2.41 13.03
CA LEU A 46 36.38 -2.78 11.63
C LEU A 46 35.03 -3.16 11.05
N TYR A 47 34.22 -3.89 11.80
CA TYR A 47 32.82 -4.21 11.44
C TYR A 47 31.99 -2.93 11.27
N LEU A 48 32.06 -1.97 12.21
CA LEU A 48 31.33 -0.69 12.12
C LEU A 48 31.79 0.15 10.93
N LEU A 49 33.09 0.23 10.67
CA LEU A 49 33.64 0.96 9.52
C LEU A 49 33.18 0.34 8.21
N TRP A 50 33.28 -0.98 8.07
CA TRP A 50 32.82 -1.71 6.90
C TRP A 50 31.31 -1.53 6.67
N LEU A 51 30.51 -1.68 7.74
CA LEU A 51 29.06 -1.54 7.71
C LEU A 51 28.63 -0.11 7.33
N THR A 52 29.28 0.88 7.94
CA THR A 52 29.04 2.32 7.65
C THR A 52 29.34 2.61 6.18
N GLY A 53 30.52 2.22 5.70
CA GLY A 53 30.88 2.40 4.29
C GLY A 53 29.89 1.70 3.35
N TRP A 54 29.48 0.48 3.69
CA TRP A 54 28.50 -0.27 2.90
C TRP A 54 27.10 0.34 2.88
N ILE A 55 26.61 0.92 4.00
CA ILE A 55 25.33 1.62 4.06
C ILE A 55 25.40 2.95 3.30
N MET A 56 26.49 3.73 3.46
CA MET A 56 26.70 5.00 2.76
C MET A 56 26.71 4.84 1.24
N LEU A 57 27.31 3.78 0.72
CA LEU A 57 27.34 3.48 -0.72
C LEU A 57 25.94 3.18 -1.32
N GLN A 58 24.91 2.98 -0.51
CA GLN A 58 23.56 2.73 -0.98
C GLN A 58 22.81 4.00 -1.43
N LYS A 59 23.41 5.19 -1.29
CA LYS A 59 22.89 6.49 -1.74
C LYS A 59 21.45 6.77 -1.28
N ARG A 60 21.22 6.68 0.04
CA ARG A 60 19.92 6.92 0.68
C ARG A 60 19.81 8.31 1.23
N GLU A 61 18.60 8.63 1.70
CA GLU A 61 18.40 9.84 2.50
C GLU A 61 19.35 9.84 3.71
N PRO A 62 20.02 10.97 3.98
CA PRO A 62 21.04 11.06 5.03
C PRO A 62 20.51 10.65 6.42
N VAL A 63 19.30 11.07 6.77
CA VAL A 63 18.67 10.77 8.07
C VAL A 63 18.41 9.27 8.24
N ALA A 64 17.88 8.60 7.21
CA ALA A 64 17.65 7.16 7.24
C ALA A 64 18.98 6.38 7.31
N THR A 65 20.01 6.85 6.60
CA THR A 65 21.37 6.27 6.63
C THR A 65 21.95 6.36 8.04
N LEU A 66 21.91 7.54 8.65
CA LEU A 66 22.42 7.77 10.00
C LEU A 66 21.68 6.95 11.04
N SER A 67 20.34 6.88 10.94
CA SER A 67 19.50 6.08 11.85
C SER A 67 19.88 4.60 11.82
N TRP A 68 20.14 4.04 10.63
CA TRP A 68 20.60 2.66 10.50
C TRP A 68 21.99 2.44 11.08
N ILE A 69 22.93 3.35 10.83
CA ILE A 69 24.28 3.27 11.38
C ILE A 69 24.24 3.29 12.91
N LEU A 70 23.50 4.23 13.50
CA LEU A 70 23.35 4.34 14.96
C LEU A 70 22.65 3.11 15.57
N SER A 71 21.59 2.61 14.94
CA SER A 71 20.88 1.42 15.41
C SER A 71 21.76 0.17 15.40
N LEU A 72 22.58 0.01 14.35
CA LEU A 72 23.48 -1.13 14.23
C LEU A 72 24.69 -1.01 15.14
N ALA A 73 25.15 0.20 15.44
CA ALA A 73 26.20 0.44 16.42
C ALA A 73 25.71 0.20 17.86
N ALA A 74 24.50 0.65 18.20
CA ALA A 74 23.95 0.49 19.54
C ALA A 74 23.48 -0.95 19.85
N LEU A 75 22.94 -1.65 18.84
CA LEU A 75 22.36 -2.99 18.97
C LEU A 75 22.86 -3.92 17.85
N PRO A 76 24.12 -4.33 17.85
CA PRO A 76 24.77 -4.98 16.69
C PRO A 76 24.05 -6.26 16.24
N TYR A 77 23.60 -7.10 17.15
CA TYR A 77 22.94 -8.36 16.78
C TYR A 77 21.46 -8.15 16.45
N VAL A 78 20.73 -7.42 17.29
CA VAL A 78 19.30 -7.11 17.09
C VAL A 78 19.12 -6.19 15.90
N GLY A 79 19.93 -5.14 15.79
CA GLY A 79 19.93 -4.23 14.67
C GLY A 79 20.25 -4.93 13.34
N LEU A 80 21.24 -5.83 13.31
CA LEU A 80 21.57 -6.63 12.14
C LEU A 80 20.40 -7.55 11.74
N PHE A 81 19.73 -8.17 12.71
CA PHE A 81 18.55 -9.01 12.46
C PHE A 81 17.39 -8.18 11.90
N ILE A 82 17.10 -7.03 12.49
CA ILE A 82 16.08 -6.08 12.00
C ILE A 82 16.45 -5.57 10.61
N TYR A 83 17.71 -5.18 10.38
CA TYR A 83 18.20 -4.74 9.08
C TYR A 83 18.10 -5.85 8.02
N TYR A 84 18.36 -7.10 8.41
CA TYR A 84 18.20 -8.25 7.53
C TYR A 84 16.73 -8.50 7.18
N LEU A 85 15.79 -8.34 8.13
CA LEU A 85 14.37 -8.53 7.91
C LEU A 85 13.72 -7.38 7.13
N LEU A 86 14.02 -6.14 7.52
CA LEU A 86 13.34 -4.93 7.04
C LEU A 86 14.23 -4.09 6.11
N GLY A 87 15.51 -4.40 6.05
CA GLY A 87 16.48 -3.63 5.29
C GLY A 87 16.22 -3.67 3.77
N PRO A 88 16.59 -2.61 3.09
CA PRO A 88 16.19 -2.30 1.72
C PRO A 88 16.93 -3.03 0.59
N GLN A 89 17.88 -3.89 0.89
CA GLN A 89 18.61 -4.68 -0.12
C GLN A 89 17.71 -5.59 -0.98
N LYS A 90 16.52 -5.87 -0.52
CA LYS A 90 15.55 -6.72 -1.20
C LYS A 90 15.02 -6.09 -2.49
N VAL A 91 14.92 -4.76 -2.54
CA VAL A 91 14.35 -4.01 -3.65
C VAL A 91 15.13 -4.16 -4.95
N LYS A 92 16.48 -4.11 -4.91
CA LYS A 92 17.33 -4.21 -6.11
C LYS A 92 17.17 -5.54 -6.86
N ARG A 93 17.01 -6.64 -6.12
CA ARG A 93 16.84 -7.98 -6.70
C ARG A 93 15.47 -8.16 -7.34
N GLN A 94 14.47 -7.49 -6.80
CA GLN A 94 13.11 -7.47 -7.33
C GLN A 94 13.02 -6.64 -8.61
N ARG A 95 13.64 -5.47 -8.65
CA ARG A 95 13.76 -4.66 -9.88
C ARG A 95 14.31 -5.49 -11.05
N LEU A 96 15.37 -6.27 -10.81
CA LEU A 96 15.94 -7.14 -11.82
C LEU A 96 15.00 -8.26 -12.27
N ARG A 97 14.26 -8.86 -11.35
CA ARG A 97 13.30 -9.93 -11.65
C ARG A 97 12.12 -9.38 -12.46
N ARG A 98 11.58 -8.23 -12.06
CA ARG A 98 10.47 -7.59 -12.76
C ARG A 98 10.88 -6.97 -14.10
N GLY A 99 12.08 -6.43 -14.20
CA GLY A 99 12.64 -6.00 -15.47
C GLY A 99 12.64 -7.10 -16.52
N ARG A 100 12.94 -8.35 -16.12
CA ARG A 100 12.83 -9.53 -17.02
C ARG A 100 11.39 -9.85 -17.41
N SER A 101 10.43 -9.66 -16.52
CA SER A 101 9.00 -9.84 -16.83
C SER A 101 8.52 -8.78 -17.82
N ARG A 102 8.97 -7.53 -17.65
CA ARG A 102 8.63 -6.40 -18.55
C ARG A 102 9.26 -6.52 -19.93
N SER A 103 10.54 -6.87 -20.02
CA SER A 103 11.25 -6.95 -21.32
C SER A 103 10.59 -7.92 -22.32
N GLY A 104 9.90 -8.95 -21.83
CA GLY A 104 9.10 -9.85 -22.68
C GLY A 104 7.73 -9.29 -23.09
N MET A 105 7.30 -8.17 -22.53
CA MET A 105 5.99 -7.56 -22.77
C MET A 105 6.06 -6.17 -23.43
N GLU A 106 7.26 -5.63 -23.67
CA GLU A 106 7.46 -4.32 -24.29
C GLU A 106 6.75 -4.17 -25.65
N HIS A 107 6.68 -5.25 -26.41
CA HIS A 107 5.96 -5.28 -27.68
C HIS A 107 4.43 -5.08 -27.53
N TYR A 108 3.87 -5.40 -26.39
CA TYR A 108 2.44 -5.30 -26.11
C TYR A 108 2.05 -3.98 -25.42
N SER A 109 2.99 -3.32 -24.79
CA SER A 109 2.86 -1.94 -24.31
C SER A 109 3.08 -0.97 -25.47
N SER A 110 2.42 -1.19 -26.63
CA SER A 110 2.63 -0.40 -27.82
C SER A 110 2.70 1.08 -27.45
N VAL A 111 3.88 1.62 -27.61
CA VAL A 111 4.20 3.02 -27.39
C VAL A 111 3.36 3.80 -28.38
N CYS A 112 2.17 4.22 -27.96
CA CYS A 112 1.54 5.33 -28.62
C CYS A 112 2.42 6.52 -28.26
N PRO A 113 3.04 7.21 -29.23
CA PRO A 113 3.75 8.44 -28.92
C PRO A 113 2.78 9.35 -28.14
N PRO A 114 3.25 10.09 -27.14
CA PRO A 114 2.39 11.04 -26.45
C PRO A 114 1.81 11.96 -27.53
N ASP A 115 0.49 12.00 -27.63
CA ASP A 115 -0.16 13.02 -28.45
C ASP A 115 0.34 14.37 -27.99
N ALA A 116 0.50 15.31 -28.90
CA ALA A 116 0.97 16.67 -28.59
C ALA A 116 0.10 17.34 -27.50
N ASP A 117 -1.15 16.90 -27.37
CA ASP A 117 -2.18 17.41 -26.44
C ASP A 117 -2.25 16.68 -25.09
N CYS A 118 -1.33 15.74 -24.80
CA CYS A 118 -1.31 15.09 -23.47
C CYS A 118 -0.93 16.09 -22.38
N THR A 119 -1.70 16.09 -21.28
CA THR A 119 -1.41 16.88 -20.08
C THR A 119 -0.04 16.53 -19.48
N GLU A 120 0.55 17.43 -18.69
CA GLU A 120 1.83 17.18 -18.02
C GLU A 120 1.74 15.95 -17.10
N LEU A 121 0.66 15.81 -16.34
CA LEU A 121 0.41 14.65 -15.48
C LEU A 121 0.40 13.34 -16.30
N ALA A 122 -0.22 13.32 -17.47
CA ALA A 122 -0.24 12.14 -18.33
C ALA A 122 1.15 11.76 -18.83
N LYS A 123 1.99 12.75 -19.18
CA LYS A 123 3.39 12.54 -19.57
C LYS A 123 4.22 11.99 -18.40
N ILE A 124 4.06 12.54 -17.20
CA ILE A 124 4.74 12.04 -16.00
C ILE A 124 4.31 10.59 -15.71
N ALA A 125 3.01 10.29 -15.79
CA ALA A 125 2.49 8.95 -15.58
C ALA A 125 3.08 7.95 -16.58
N GLN A 126 3.12 8.27 -17.86
CA GLN A 126 3.73 7.44 -18.90
C GLN A 126 5.23 7.24 -18.65
N ALA A 127 5.96 8.31 -18.39
CA ALA A 127 7.42 8.24 -18.16
C ALA A 127 7.78 7.38 -16.92
N THR A 128 6.92 7.34 -15.91
CA THR A 128 7.17 6.61 -14.66
C THR A 128 6.63 5.18 -14.64
N THR A 129 5.57 4.89 -15.39
CA THR A 129 4.95 3.54 -15.46
C THR A 129 5.38 2.75 -16.69
N GLY A 130 5.70 3.43 -17.80
CA GLY A 130 5.84 2.83 -19.12
C GLY A 130 4.49 2.49 -19.79
N LEU A 131 3.36 2.83 -19.15
CA LEU A 131 2.03 2.63 -19.72
C LEU A 131 1.57 3.90 -20.43
N SER A 132 1.12 3.75 -21.69
CA SER A 132 0.63 4.88 -22.47
C SER A 132 -0.67 5.45 -21.91
N PRO A 133 -0.95 6.75 -22.13
CA PRO A 133 -2.25 7.34 -21.88
C PRO A 133 -3.36 6.54 -22.57
N SER A 134 -4.49 6.41 -21.93
CA SER A 134 -5.59 5.56 -22.37
C SER A 134 -6.94 6.26 -22.16
N SER A 135 -8.02 5.61 -22.59
CA SER A 135 -9.37 6.13 -22.46
C SER A 135 -10.33 5.06 -21.91
N ALA A 136 -11.39 5.52 -21.27
CA ALA A 136 -12.52 4.71 -20.90
C ALA A 136 -13.77 5.14 -21.69
N THR A 137 -14.62 4.18 -22.01
CA THR A 137 -15.99 4.44 -22.51
C THR A 137 -16.97 4.59 -21.37
N GLU A 138 -16.64 3.98 -20.20
CA GLU A 138 -17.46 4.04 -18.99
C GLU A 138 -16.56 4.00 -17.75
N VAL A 139 -16.86 4.86 -16.78
CA VAL A 139 -16.34 4.83 -15.42
C VAL A 139 -17.51 4.95 -14.48
N GLU A 140 -17.73 3.95 -13.64
CA GLU A 140 -18.79 3.92 -12.64
C GLU A 140 -18.16 3.85 -11.25
N TRP A 141 -18.55 4.79 -10.38
CA TRP A 141 -18.16 4.78 -8.99
C TRP A 141 -19.05 3.81 -8.20
N LEU A 142 -18.45 2.87 -7.51
CA LEU A 142 -19.09 1.87 -6.67
C LEU A 142 -18.77 2.19 -5.22
N VAL A 143 -19.78 2.66 -4.52
CA VAL A 143 -19.64 3.12 -3.14
C VAL A 143 -19.98 1.96 -2.21
N ASP A 144 -19.05 1.63 -1.31
CA ASP A 144 -19.14 0.54 -0.33
C ASP A 144 -19.17 -0.89 -0.94
N GLY A 145 -19.15 -1.88 -0.09
CA GLY A 145 -19.05 -3.29 -0.48
C GLY A 145 -20.29 -3.83 -1.16
N ALA A 146 -21.49 -3.51 -0.67
CA ALA A 146 -22.75 -4.04 -1.21
C ALA A 146 -22.91 -3.70 -2.71
N ALA A 147 -22.68 -2.45 -3.10
CA ALA A 147 -22.73 -2.04 -4.50
C ALA A 147 -21.62 -2.72 -5.32
N THR A 148 -20.41 -2.79 -4.76
CA THR A 148 -19.25 -3.40 -5.42
C THR A 148 -19.45 -4.89 -5.64
N TYR A 149 -19.82 -5.64 -4.62
CA TYR A 149 -19.99 -7.10 -4.74
C TYR A 149 -21.18 -7.47 -5.63
N SER A 150 -22.27 -6.73 -5.55
CA SER A 150 -23.42 -6.93 -6.46
C SER A 150 -23.00 -6.74 -7.92
N ALA A 151 -22.33 -5.63 -8.25
CA ALA A 151 -21.86 -5.36 -9.60
C ALA A 151 -20.81 -6.39 -10.08
N LEU A 152 -19.88 -6.77 -9.18
CA LEU A 152 -18.83 -7.75 -9.48
C LEU A 152 -19.38 -9.14 -9.75
N LEU A 153 -20.25 -9.64 -8.88
CA LEU A 153 -20.87 -10.98 -9.03
C LEU A 153 -21.72 -11.04 -10.29
N ALA A 154 -22.49 -9.97 -10.59
CA ALA A 154 -23.30 -9.89 -11.81
C ALA A 154 -22.41 -9.88 -13.08
N ALA A 155 -21.23 -9.28 -13.02
CA ALA A 155 -20.28 -9.27 -14.13
C ALA A 155 -19.55 -10.62 -14.28
N VAL A 156 -19.12 -11.23 -13.18
CA VAL A 156 -18.50 -12.57 -13.16
C VAL A 156 -19.44 -13.63 -13.75
N ALA A 157 -20.72 -13.59 -13.40
CA ALA A 157 -21.72 -14.55 -13.92
C ALA A 157 -21.85 -14.50 -15.45
N LYS A 158 -21.48 -13.39 -16.10
CA LYS A 158 -21.57 -13.20 -17.56
C LYS A 158 -20.24 -13.47 -18.29
N ALA A 159 -19.17 -13.78 -17.56
CA ALA A 159 -17.86 -14.05 -18.15
C ALA A 159 -17.90 -15.23 -19.11
N GLN A 160 -17.23 -15.10 -20.27
CA GLN A 160 -17.24 -16.12 -21.33
C GLN A 160 -15.85 -16.66 -21.67
N ASP A 161 -14.78 -15.85 -21.52
CA ASP A 161 -13.42 -16.22 -21.91
C ASP A 161 -12.49 -16.37 -20.71
N HIS A 162 -12.28 -15.29 -19.94
CA HIS A 162 -11.37 -15.35 -18.81
C HIS A 162 -11.73 -14.40 -17.67
N LEU A 163 -11.33 -14.79 -16.47
CA LEU A 163 -11.43 -14.04 -15.23
C LEU A 163 -10.05 -13.96 -14.59
N HIS A 164 -9.50 -12.76 -14.46
CA HIS A 164 -8.23 -12.50 -13.81
C HIS A 164 -8.46 -11.64 -12.57
N LEU A 165 -8.09 -12.15 -11.41
CA LEU A 165 -8.32 -11.47 -10.13
C LEU A 165 -7.02 -11.37 -9.34
N GLU A 166 -6.79 -10.20 -8.74
CA GLU A 166 -5.71 -9.94 -7.80
C GLU A 166 -6.26 -9.23 -6.57
N TYR A 167 -6.02 -9.80 -5.37
CA TYR A 167 -6.48 -9.22 -4.11
C TYR A 167 -5.43 -9.29 -3.00
N TYR A 168 -5.39 -8.24 -2.18
CA TYR A 168 -4.62 -8.21 -0.94
C TYR A 168 -5.32 -9.04 0.14
N ILE A 169 -6.58 -8.72 0.47
CA ILE A 169 -7.40 -9.50 1.39
C ILE A 169 -8.50 -10.22 0.60
N PHE A 170 -8.57 -11.52 0.81
CA PHE A 170 -9.66 -12.37 0.40
C PHE A 170 -9.94 -13.29 1.59
N ASN A 171 -11.10 -13.12 2.23
CA ASN A 171 -11.44 -13.88 3.43
C ASN A 171 -12.43 -15.03 3.14
N PRO A 172 -12.38 -16.14 3.91
CA PRO A 172 -13.33 -17.24 3.77
C PRO A 172 -14.63 -16.98 4.54
N ASP A 173 -15.18 -15.78 4.39
CA ASP A 173 -16.43 -15.28 4.98
C ASP A 173 -17.58 -15.30 3.94
N HIS A 174 -18.66 -14.56 4.15
CA HIS A 174 -19.81 -14.54 3.24
C HIS A 174 -19.42 -13.98 1.86
N ALA A 175 -18.79 -12.81 1.81
CA ALA A 175 -18.37 -12.18 0.57
C ALA A 175 -17.37 -13.05 -0.22
N GLY A 176 -16.37 -13.60 0.47
CA GLY A 176 -15.39 -14.48 -0.17
C GLY A 176 -15.96 -15.82 -0.62
N THR A 177 -16.93 -16.36 0.11
CA THR A 177 -17.62 -17.59 -0.29
C THR A 177 -18.46 -17.34 -1.54
N ALA A 178 -19.22 -16.28 -1.59
CA ALA A 178 -20.06 -15.94 -2.75
C ALA A 178 -19.21 -15.74 -4.01
N LEU A 179 -18.09 -15.00 -3.91
CA LEU A 179 -17.21 -14.81 -5.06
C LEU A 179 -16.51 -16.12 -5.48
N ARG A 180 -15.99 -16.92 -4.51
CA ARG A 180 -15.38 -18.22 -4.82
C ARG A 180 -16.36 -19.13 -5.58
N ASP A 181 -17.62 -19.20 -5.16
CA ASP A 181 -18.63 -20.06 -5.77
C ASP A 181 -18.99 -19.60 -7.18
N ALA A 182 -19.14 -18.28 -7.40
CA ALA A 182 -19.33 -17.71 -8.73
C ALA A 182 -18.13 -17.99 -9.67
N LEU A 183 -16.90 -17.88 -9.18
CA LEU A 183 -15.70 -18.22 -9.93
C LEU A 183 -15.63 -19.72 -10.24
N THR A 184 -16.04 -20.58 -9.31
CA THR A 184 -16.10 -22.04 -9.48
C THR A 184 -17.08 -22.41 -10.58
N GLU A 185 -18.27 -21.80 -10.59
CA GLU A 185 -19.28 -22.02 -11.63
C GLU A 185 -18.75 -21.64 -13.01
N ARG A 186 -18.08 -20.51 -13.14
CA ARG A 186 -17.50 -20.09 -14.43
C ARG A 186 -16.34 -20.98 -14.86
N ALA A 187 -15.46 -21.40 -13.95
CA ALA A 187 -14.40 -22.33 -14.24
C ALA A 187 -14.95 -23.69 -14.74
N ALA A 188 -15.98 -24.20 -14.07
CA ALA A 188 -16.66 -25.44 -14.50
C ALA A 188 -17.35 -25.31 -15.89
N ALA A 189 -17.76 -24.09 -16.27
CA ALA A 189 -18.28 -23.75 -17.59
C ALA A 189 -17.18 -23.54 -18.66
N GLY A 190 -15.90 -23.72 -18.32
CA GLY A 190 -14.77 -23.61 -19.25
C GLY A 190 -14.11 -22.23 -19.31
N VAL A 191 -14.53 -21.25 -18.49
CA VAL A 191 -13.89 -19.94 -18.38
C VAL A 191 -12.54 -20.07 -17.69
N ARG A 192 -11.50 -19.45 -18.23
CA ARG A 192 -10.14 -19.47 -17.65
C ARG A 192 -10.05 -18.57 -16.44
N VAL A 193 -10.04 -19.12 -15.23
CA VAL A 193 -9.98 -18.36 -13.97
C VAL A 193 -8.57 -18.38 -13.41
N ARG A 194 -8.00 -17.18 -13.18
CA ARG A 194 -6.71 -16.96 -12.51
C ARG A 194 -6.86 -16.04 -11.32
N LEU A 195 -6.51 -16.52 -10.14
CA LEU A 195 -6.63 -15.81 -8.88
C LEU A 195 -5.26 -15.63 -8.23
N LEU A 196 -4.81 -14.39 -8.09
CA LEU A 196 -3.56 -14.00 -7.42
C LEU A 196 -3.87 -13.41 -6.06
N LEU A 197 -3.38 -14.02 -4.98
CA LEU A 197 -3.65 -13.63 -3.61
C LEU A 197 -2.38 -13.25 -2.87
N ASP A 198 -2.41 -12.17 -2.07
CA ASP A 198 -1.30 -11.87 -1.16
C ASP A 198 -1.26 -12.89 -0.01
N ALA A 199 -0.09 -13.46 0.23
CA ALA A 199 0.07 -14.54 1.21
C ALA A 199 -0.04 -14.10 2.67
N VAL A 200 0.00 -12.80 2.96
CA VAL A 200 -0.19 -12.25 4.32
C VAL A 200 -1.60 -11.70 4.49
N GLY A 201 -2.05 -10.86 3.57
CA GLY A 201 -3.40 -10.29 3.61
C GLY A 201 -4.49 -11.37 3.59
N SER A 202 -4.31 -12.41 2.74
CA SER A 202 -5.26 -13.51 2.61
C SER A 202 -4.87 -14.76 3.44
N SER A 203 -4.17 -14.57 4.55
CA SER A 203 -3.65 -15.68 5.36
C SER A 203 -4.70 -16.51 6.09
N SER A 204 -5.92 -16.02 6.20
CA SER A 204 -7.09 -16.73 6.73
C SER A 204 -7.55 -17.89 5.83
N ILE A 205 -7.23 -17.83 4.52
CA ILE A 205 -7.61 -18.85 3.55
C ILE A 205 -6.83 -20.14 3.77
N ARG A 206 -7.56 -21.23 3.87
CA ARG A 206 -7.01 -22.60 3.88
C ARG A 206 -7.25 -23.27 2.54
N LYS A 207 -6.39 -24.23 2.18
CA LYS A 207 -6.50 -24.97 0.91
C LYS A 207 -7.91 -25.57 0.68
N ARG A 208 -8.54 -26.10 1.74
CA ARG A 208 -9.89 -26.67 1.65
C ARG A 208 -10.96 -25.66 1.18
N PHE A 209 -10.79 -24.38 1.49
CA PHE A 209 -11.71 -23.32 1.05
C PHE A 209 -11.64 -23.11 -0.46
N LEU A 210 -10.43 -23.19 -1.03
CA LEU A 210 -10.19 -23.03 -2.46
C LEU A 210 -10.36 -24.36 -3.26
N GLN A 211 -10.55 -25.48 -2.58
CA GLN A 211 -10.57 -26.79 -3.25
C GLN A 211 -11.65 -26.87 -4.35
N PRO A 212 -12.92 -26.42 -4.14
CA PRO A 212 -13.92 -26.45 -5.22
C PRO A 212 -13.49 -25.68 -6.47
N LEU A 213 -12.86 -24.53 -6.28
CA LEU A 213 -12.36 -23.69 -7.36
C LEU A 213 -11.18 -24.34 -8.11
N LEU A 214 -10.27 -25.00 -7.38
CA LEU A 214 -9.15 -25.75 -7.96
C LEU A 214 -9.62 -26.99 -8.72
N ASP A 215 -10.60 -27.71 -8.18
CA ASP A 215 -11.19 -28.91 -8.82
C ASP A 215 -11.94 -28.55 -10.11
N ALA A 216 -12.48 -27.34 -10.20
CA ALA A 216 -13.08 -26.79 -11.42
C ALA A 216 -12.03 -26.31 -12.46
N GLY A 217 -10.74 -26.43 -12.19
CA GLY A 217 -9.65 -26.10 -13.12
C GLY A 217 -9.10 -24.69 -13.04
N ALA A 218 -9.48 -23.91 -12.05
CA ALA A 218 -8.91 -22.56 -11.83
C ALA A 218 -7.46 -22.62 -11.34
N GLU A 219 -6.69 -21.61 -11.73
CA GLU A 219 -5.32 -21.42 -11.26
C GLU A 219 -5.29 -20.41 -10.08
N VAL A 220 -4.76 -20.82 -8.92
CA VAL A 220 -4.59 -19.94 -7.75
C VAL A 220 -3.13 -19.84 -7.41
N VAL A 221 -2.62 -18.60 -7.32
CA VAL A 221 -1.21 -18.28 -7.06
C VAL A 221 -1.09 -17.34 -5.87
N TRP A 222 -0.06 -17.58 -5.06
CA TRP A 222 0.23 -16.74 -3.89
C TRP A 222 1.36 -15.77 -4.21
N PHE A 223 1.08 -14.49 -4.04
CA PHE A 223 2.09 -13.44 -4.12
C PHE A 223 2.95 -13.46 -2.86
N HIS A 224 4.28 -13.60 -3.00
CA HIS A 224 5.24 -13.72 -1.90
C HIS A 224 4.85 -14.74 -0.82
N PRO A 225 4.77 -16.04 -1.15
CA PRO A 225 4.38 -17.09 -0.21
C PRO A 225 5.29 -17.10 1.03
N ARG A 226 4.70 -17.35 2.20
CA ARG A 226 5.41 -17.47 3.47
C ARG A 226 6.35 -18.68 3.44
N GLN A 227 7.65 -18.46 3.39
CA GLN A 227 8.68 -19.52 3.41
C GLN A 227 9.49 -19.46 4.71
N LEU A 228 8.82 -19.45 5.86
CA LEU A 228 9.45 -19.33 7.18
C LEU A 228 10.41 -20.50 7.51
N LEU A 229 10.20 -21.67 6.92
CA LEU A 229 10.97 -22.89 7.19
C LEU A 229 12.18 -23.09 6.27
N LYS A 230 12.46 -22.17 5.34
CA LYS A 230 13.67 -22.25 4.48
C LYS A 230 14.70 -21.23 4.95
N PRO A 231 15.71 -21.64 5.78
CA PRO A 231 16.64 -20.72 6.46
C PRO A 231 17.45 -19.85 5.49
N PHE A 232 17.64 -20.29 4.24
CA PHE A 232 18.37 -19.54 3.21
C PHE A 232 17.48 -18.71 2.28
N LYS A 233 16.14 -18.79 2.40
CA LYS A 233 15.21 -17.95 1.62
C LYS A 233 14.67 -16.85 2.54
N ARG A 234 15.08 -15.61 2.25
CA ARG A 234 14.66 -14.43 3.00
C ARG A 234 13.14 -14.29 2.95
N PRO A 235 12.44 -14.18 4.08
CA PRO A 235 10.99 -13.95 4.09
C PRO A 235 10.69 -12.56 3.50
N TRP A 236 9.82 -12.51 2.49
CA TRP A 236 9.35 -11.27 1.87
C TRP A 236 8.18 -10.66 2.65
N LEU A 237 8.33 -10.55 3.99
CA LEU A 237 7.23 -10.16 4.88
C LEU A 237 6.79 -8.70 4.68
N ASN A 238 7.67 -7.84 4.21
CA ASN A 238 7.43 -6.39 4.13
C ASN A 238 6.96 -5.90 2.76
N LEU A 239 7.09 -6.71 1.71
CA LEU A 239 6.70 -6.35 0.35
C LEU A 239 5.42 -7.09 -0.02
N ARG A 240 4.30 -6.36 -0.20
CA ARG A 240 2.96 -6.91 -0.40
C ARG A 240 2.35 -6.40 -1.68
N THR A 241 1.52 -7.23 -2.33
CA THR A 241 0.58 -6.67 -3.30
C THR A 241 -0.61 -6.12 -2.54
N HIS A 242 -0.86 -4.83 -2.72
CA HIS A 242 -2.03 -4.16 -2.13
C HIS A 242 -3.06 -3.83 -3.20
N ARG A 243 -2.85 -4.29 -4.42
CA ARG A 243 -3.75 -4.13 -5.56
C ARG A 243 -5.04 -4.91 -5.35
N LYS A 244 -6.14 -4.34 -5.84
CA LYS A 244 -7.45 -4.94 -5.94
C LYS A 244 -7.87 -4.76 -7.39
N LEU A 245 -7.86 -5.85 -8.14
CA LEU A 245 -8.06 -5.81 -9.58
C LEU A 245 -8.82 -7.04 -10.03
N VAL A 246 -9.88 -6.84 -10.77
CA VAL A 246 -10.59 -7.90 -11.48
C VAL A 246 -10.70 -7.51 -12.94
N ILE A 247 -10.42 -8.43 -13.83
CA ILE A 247 -10.57 -8.24 -15.28
C ILE A 247 -11.44 -9.38 -15.80
N ILE A 248 -12.43 -9.01 -16.58
CA ILE A 248 -13.44 -9.91 -17.13
C ILE A 248 -13.40 -9.80 -18.64
N ASP A 249 -13.02 -10.90 -19.29
CA ASP A 249 -12.97 -11.08 -20.75
C ASP A 249 -12.14 -10.00 -21.49
N GLY A 250 -11.26 -9.27 -20.77
CA GLY A 250 -10.52 -8.14 -21.31
C GLY A 250 -11.39 -6.92 -21.67
N LEU A 251 -12.71 -6.92 -21.37
CA LEU A 251 -13.68 -5.89 -21.75
C LEU A 251 -14.05 -4.95 -20.62
N GLN A 252 -14.01 -5.43 -19.39
CA GLN A 252 -14.30 -4.63 -18.21
C GLN A 252 -13.36 -4.96 -17.07
N ALA A 253 -13.12 -3.98 -16.22
CA ALA A 253 -12.30 -4.14 -15.03
C ALA A 253 -12.94 -3.51 -13.80
N PHE A 254 -12.60 -4.04 -12.63
CA PHE A 254 -12.92 -3.48 -11.33
C PHE A 254 -11.64 -3.21 -10.57
N THR A 255 -11.50 -2.02 -9.98
CA THR A 255 -10.36 -1.65 -9.13
C THR A 255 -10.74 -0.55 -8.15
N GLY A 256 -9.97 -0.38 -7.07
CA GLY A 256 -10.23 0.61 -6.03
C GLY A 256 -9.69 0.20 -4.66
N GLY A 257 -10.39 0.60 -3.60
CA GLY A 257 -9.98 0.34 -2.22
C GLY A 257 -10.50 -0.99 -1.66
N ILE A 258 -11.64 -1.50 -2.15
CA ILE A 258 -12.42 -2.59 -1.55
C ILE A 258 -11.73 -3.95 -1.76
N ASN A 259 -11.53 -4.69 -0.67
CA ASN A 259 -11.08 -6.08 -0.65
C ASN A 259 -12.28 -7.06 -0.73
N ILE A 260 -12.04 -8.35 -0.59
CA ILE A 260 -13.09 -9.37 -0.53
C ILE A 260 -13.22 -9.85 0.92
N THR A 261 -14.10 -9.21 1.68
CA THR A 261 -14.35 -9.51 3.10
C THR A 261 -15.65 -8.85 3.58
N ASP A 262 -16.33 -9.51 4.51
CA ASP A 262 -17.54 -8.95 5.17
C ASP A 262 -17.25 -7.66 5.96
N GLU A 263 -15.98 -7.36 6.27
CA GLU A 263 -15.57 -6.11 6.92
C GLU A 263 -15.81 -4.88 6.04
N GLU A 264 -15.95 -5.06 4.74
CA GLU A 264 -16.22 -3.99 3.77
C GLU A 264 -17.66 -4.04 3.20
N ASP A 265 -18.52 -4.95 3.67
CA ASP A 265 -19.89 -5.13 3.21
C ASP A 265 -20.91 -4.61 4.23
N GLU A 266 -21.44 -3.43 3.99
CA GLU A 266 -22.45 -2.79 4.85
C GLU A 266 -23.81 -3.50 4.82
N SER A 267 -24.06 -4.34 3.85
CA SER A 267 -25.26 -5.19 3.83
C SER A 267 -25.17 -6.36 4.82
N VAL A 268 -23.97 -6.76 5.18
CA VAL A 268 -23.67 -7.84 6.13
C VAL A 268 -23.33 -7.29 7.51
N ARG A 269 -22.55 -6.20 7.55
CA ARG A 269 -22.06 -5.58 8.79
C ARG A 269 -22.37 -4.08 8.83
N PRO A 270 -23.18 -3.61 9.78
CA PRO A 270 -23.49 -2.18 9.91
C PRO A 270 -22.25 -1.29 10.18
N ASP A 271 -21.19 -1.86 10.76
CA ASP A 271 -19.90 -1.23 11.04
C ASP A 271 -18.84 -1.43 9.95
N ALA A 272 -19.24 -1.99 8.80
CA ALA A 272 -18.34 -2.20 7.65
C ALA A 272 -17.62 -0.90 7.23
N TYR A 273 -16.44 -1.04 6.68
CA TYR A 273 -15.62 0.11 6.24
C TYR A 273 -16.35 0.92 5.16
N ARG A 274 -16.16 2.23 5.21
CA ARG A 274 -16.55 3.15 4.15
C ARG A 274 -15.46 3.19 3.11
N ASP A 275 -15.65 2.62 1.92
CA ASP A 275 -14.64 2.62 0.86
C ASP A 275 -15.25 2.85 -0.52
N LEU A 276 -14.38 3.02 -1.51
CA LEU A 276 -14.74 3.32 -2.89
C LEU A 276 -14.04 2.37 -3.87
N HIS A 277 -14.82 1.87 -4.81
CA HIS A 277 -14.37 1.07 -5.93
C HIS A 277 -14.85 1.67 -7.25
N MET A 278 -14.37 1.16 -8.36
CA MET A 278 -14.84 1.58 -9.68
C MET A 278 -14.93 0.41 -10.64
N ARG A 279 -15.91 0.49 -11.53
CA ARG A 279 -16.00 -0.33 -12.73
C ARG A 279 -15.57 0.48 -13.94
N LEU A 280 -14.75 -0.11 -14.80
CA LEU A 280 -14.15 0.52 -15.97
C LEU A 280 -14.45 -0.31 -17.21
N ARG A 281 -14.73 0.35 -18.33
CA ARG A 281 -14.79 -0.23 -19.66
C ARG A 281 -14.01 0.62 -20.66
N GLY A 282 -13.62 0.04 -21.78
CA GLY A 282 -12.89 0.72 -22.83
C GLY A 282 -11.41 0.36 -22.88
N HIS A 283 -10.64 1.13 -23.64
CA HIS A 283 -9.23 0.84 -23.93
C HIS A 283 -8.34 0.71 -22.69
N VAL A 284 -8.68 1.40 -21.61
CA VAL A 284 -7.94 1.35 -20.33
C VAL A 284 -7.86 -0.06 -19.72
N VAL A 285 -8.82 -0.93 -20.01
CA VAL A 285 -8.82 -2.33 -19.54
C VAL A 285 -7.60 -3.09 -20.05
N ARG A 286 -7.09 -2.74 -21.23
CA ARG A 286 -5.86 -3.30 -21.78
C ARG A 286 -4.64 -3.03 -20.89
N SER A 287 -4.49 -1.80 -20.39
CA SER A 287 -3.41 -1.45 -19.49
C SER A 287 -3.53 -2.17 -18.14
N LEU A 288 -4.74 -2.31 -17.61
CA LEU A 288 -5.01 -3.07 -16.39
C LEU A 288 -4.70 -4.57 -16.57
N GLN A 289 -5.04 -5.13 -17.72
CA GLN A 289 -4.72 -6.51 -18.08
C GLN A 289 -3.21 -6.75 -18.11
N LEU A 290 -2.42 -5.82 -18.66
CA LEU A 290 -0.95 -5.89 -18.66
C LEU A 290 -0.40 -5.89 -17.24
N VAL A 291 -0.94 -5.08 -16.33
CA VAL A 291 -0.54 -5.06 -14.92
C VAL A 291 -0.75 -6.42 -14.26
N PHE A 292 -1.94 -7.02 -14.44
CA PHE A 292 -2.22 -8.35 -13.90
C PHE A 292 -1.25 -9.40 -14.44
N ILE A 293 -1.02 -9.43 -15.75
CA ILE A 293 -0.12 -10.41 -16.39
C ILE A 293 1.30 -10.26 -15.85
N GLU A 294 1.77 -9.03 -15.71
CA GLU A 294 3.09 -8.74 -15.14
C GLU A 294 3.23 -9.29 -13.71
N ASP A 295 2.21 -9.10 -12.87
CA ASP A 295 2.17 -9.61 -11.50
C ASP A 295 2.06 -11.13 -11.45
N TRP A 296 1.28 -11.73 -12.35
CA TRP A 296 1.17 -13.17 -12.47
C TRP A 296 2.50 -13.83 -12.87
N ILE A 297 3.16 -13.31 -13.92
CA ILE A 297 4.48 -13.77 -14.36
C ILE A 297 5.51 -13.60 -13.25
N TYR A 298 5.47 -12.46 -12.56
CA TYR A 298 6.34 -12.20 -11.43
C TYR A 298 6.16 -13.21 -10.30
N ALA A 299 4.93 -13.56 -9.94
CA ALA A 299 4.60 -14.49 -8.86
C ALA A 299 4.93 -15.93 -9.23
N THR A 300 4.61 -16.38 -10.45
CA THR A 300 4.80 -17.75 -10.92
C THR A 300 6.22 -18.03 -11.39
N GLY A 301 6.91 -17.01 -11.94
CA GLY A 301 8.19 -17.17 -12.64
C GLY A 301 8.04 -17.78 -14.02
N GLN A 302 6.83 -17.84 -14.57
CA GLN A 302 6.57 -18.29 -15.96
C GLN A 302 7.24 -17.33 -16.96
N GLU A 303 7.60 -17.87 -18.13
CA GLU A 303 8.10 -17.02 -19.21
C GLU A 303 6.93 -16.29 -19.90
N PRO A 304 7.07 -15.00 -20.25
CA PRO A 304 6.03 -14.23 -20.96
C PRO A 304 5.53 -14.93 -22.24
N ALA A 305 6.39 -15.61 -22.96
CA ALA A 305 6.07 -16.33 -24.19
C ALA A 305 5.03 -17.45 -24.01
N ARG A 306 4.87 -17.96 -22.77
CA ARG A 306 3.83 -18.96 -22.45
C ARG A 306 2.44 -18.35 -22.28
N PHE A 307 2.38 -17.03 -22.12
CA PHE A 307 1.14 -16.27 -22.11
C PHE A 307 0.82 -15.83 -23.54
N ASN A 308 -0.22 -16.37 -24.14
CA ASN A 308 -0.69 -15.86 -25.42
C ASN A 308 -1.44 -14.55 -25.17
N ILE A 309 -0.67 -13.47 -24.93
CA ILE A 309 -1.18 -12.15 -24.52
C ILE A 309 -2.14 -11.60 -25.57
N ALA A 310 -1.87 -11.83 -26.87
CA ALA A 310 -2.72 -11.38 -27.95
C ALA A 310 -4.15 -11.93 -27.87
N GLN A 311 -4.32 -13.14 -27.33
CA GLN A 311 -5.64 -13.76 -27.15
C GLN A 311 -6.43 -13.22 -25.94
N LEU A 312 -5.82 -12.39 -25.11
CA LEU A 312 -6.49 -11.78 -23.95
C LEU A 312 -7.20 -10.48 -24.27
N TRP A 313 -7.06 -9.99 -25.50
CA TRP A 313 -7.73 -8.79 -25.98
C TRP A 313 -8.74 -9.15 -27.05
N PRO A 314 -10.03 -9.02 -26.75
CA PRO A 314 -11.05 -9.29 -27.76
C PRO A 314 -10.97 -8.27 -28.90
N GLU A 315 -11.26 -8.71 -30.12
CA GLU A 315 -11.32 -7.83 -31.29
C GLU A 315 -12.37 -6.72 -31.15
N THR A 316 -13.37 -6.95 -30.30
CA THR A 316 -14.44 -5.99 -29.98
C THR A 316 -14.02 -4.92 -28.96
N MET A 317 -12.76 -4.92 -28.48
CA MET A 317 -12.29 -3.90 -27.54
C MET A 317 -12.30 -2.53 -28.24
N PRO A 318 -12.94 -1.50 -27.63
CA PRO A 318 -12.92 -0.16 -28.17
C PRO A 318 -11.50 0.36 -28.34
N SER A 319 -11.26 1.07 -29.45
CA SER A 319 -10.01 1.80 -29.66
C SER A 319 -9.89 2.97 -28.67
N ARG A 320 -8.69 3.52 -28.51
CA ARG A 320 -8.48 4.67 -27.63
C ARG A 320 -9.34 5.88 -28.02
N SER A 321 -9.55 6.10 -29.31
CA SER A 321 -10.34 7.22 -29.83
C SER A 321 -11.85 7.08 -29.62
N GLU A 322 -12.34 5.88 -29.31
CA GLU A 322 -13.77 5.65 -29.00
C GLU A 322 -14.13 5.96 -27.55
N GLY A 323 -13.14 6.07 -26.65
CA GLY A 323 -13.35 6.46 -25.26
C GLY A 323 -13.35 8.00 -25.14
N SER A 324 -14.40 8.54 -24.51
CA SER A 324 -14.54 9.97 -24.23
C SER A 324 -13.87 10.41 -22.92
N ILE A 325 -13.57 9.46 -22.02
CA ILE A 325 -13.02 9.71 -20.69
C ILE A 325 -11.53 9.41 -20.71
N ASN A 326 -10.68 10.41 -20.46
CA ASN A 326 -9.26 10.18 -20.31
C ASN A 326 -9.01 9.42 -19.00
N ALA A 327 -8.42 8.23 -19.09
CA ALA A 327 -8.15 7.35 -17.97
C ALA A 327 -6.76 6.73 -18.09
N GLN A 328 -5.95 6.84 -17.06
CA GLN A 328 -4.58 6.33 -17.05
C GLN A 328 -4.29 5.50 -15.80
N VAL A 329 -3.65 4.36 -16.03
CA VAL A 329 -3.26 3.43 -14.96
C VAL A 329 -1.96 3.91 -14.31
N LEU A 330 -1.99 4.09 -13.01
CA LEU A 330 -0.85 4.44 -12.16
C LEU A 330 -0.44 3.22 -11.34
N VAL A 331 0.76 2.71 -11.58
CA VAL A 331 1.31 1.61 -10.81
C VAL A 331 2.52 2.07 -10.01
N SER A 332 2.55 1.75 -8.73
CA SER A 332 3.70 1.91 -7.86
C SER A 332 4.11 0.56 -7.29
N GLY A 333 5.39 0.44 -6.96
CA GLY A 333 5.92 -0.75 -6.31
C GLY A 333 7.35 -0.53 -5.84
N PRO A 334 7.87 -1.40 -4.97
CA PRO A 334 9.23 -1.31 -4.47
C PRO A 334 10.28 -1.51 -5.57
N ASP A 335 9.86 -1.98 -6.73
CA ASP A 335 10.63 -2.15 -7.95
C ASP A 335 10.59 -0.92 -8.86
N SER A 336 9.64 0.00 -8.68
CA SER A 336 9.60 1.27 -9.39
C SER A 336 10.76 2.18 -8.98
N SER A 337 11.32 2.89 -9.96
CA SER A 337 12.38 3.87 -9.71
C SER A 337 11.84 5.22 -9.25
N TRP A 338 10.53 5.48 -9.44
CA TRP A 338 9.99 6.82 -9.46
C TRP A 338 8.88 7.09 -8.44
N GLU A 339 8.44 6.13 -7.62
CA GLU A 339 7.31 6.33 -6.68
C GLU A 339 6.11 7.00 -7.39
N THR A 340 5.64 6.41 -8.49
CA THR A 340 4.72 7.03 -9.46
C THR A 340 3.51 7.68 -8.81
N ILE A 341 2.75 6.94 -7.98
CA ILE A 341 1.51 7.45 -7.39
C ILE A 341 1.80 8.66 -6.48
N HIS A 342 2.85 8.60 -5.66
CA HIS A 342 3.27 9.74 -4.83
C HIS A 342 3.63 10.96 -5.68
N ARG A 343 4.40 10.75 -6.74
CA ARG A 343 4.85 11.82 -7.63
C ARG A 343 3.68 12.48 -8.35
N LEU A 344 2.71 11.70 -8.81
CA LEU A 344 1.51 12.22 -9.47
C LEU A 344 0.63 13.03 -8.50
N HIS A 345 0.46 12.60 -7.24
CA HIS A 345 -0.22 13.42 -6.24
C HIS A 345 0.48 14.77 -6.04
N VAL A 346 1.81 14.76 -5.86
CA VAL A 346 2.58 15.99 -5.66
C VAL A 346 2.48 16.91 -6.89
N ALA A 347 2.61 16.36 -8.10
CA ALA A 347 2.47 17.12 -9.34
C ALA A 347 1.07 17.72 -9.48
N ALA A 348 0.01 16.93 -9.26
CA ALA A 348 -1.37 17.40 -9.35
C ALA A 348 -1.69 18.49 -8.29
N ILE A 349 -1.11 18.41 -7.08
CA ILE A 349 -1.25 19.48 -6.08
C ILE A 349 -0.59 20.78 -6.58
N HIS A 350 0.57 20.70 -7.26
CA HIS A 350 1.27 21.87 -7.79
C HIS A 350 0.58 22.47 -9.03
N GLU A 351 -0.09 21.67 -9.84
CA GLU A 351 -0.86 22.13 -11.01
C GLU A 351 -2.21 22.73 -10.61
N ALA A 352 -2.77 22.35 -9.46
CA ALA A 352 -4.07 22.80 -8.97
C ALA A 352 -4.14 24.32 -8.79
N LYS A 353 -5.29 24.91 -9.14
CA LYS A 353 -5.55 26.36 -9.11
C LYS A 353 -6.67 26.77 -8.16
N GLU A 354 -7.60 25.87 -7.85
CA GLU A 354 -8.79 26.16 -7.06
C GLU A 354 -8.89 25.30 -5.81
N ARG A 355 -8.78 23.96 -5.95
CA ARG A 355 -8.99 23.04 -4.84
C ARG A 355 -8.15 21.79 -4.90
N VAL A 356 -7.83 21.26 -3.73
CA VAL A 356 -7.21 19.95 -3.53
C VAL A 356 -7.96 19.22 -2.41
N TRP A 357 -8.63 18.12 -2.73
CA TRP A 357 -9.32 17.29 -1.75
C TRP A 357 -8.67 15.93 -1.66
N LEU A 358 -8.26 15.54 -0.47
CA LEU A 358 -7.59 14.27 -0.19
C LEU A 358 -8.38 13.47 0.84
N VAL A 359 -8.71 12.25 0.51
CA VAL A 359 -9.37 11.27 1.39
C VAL A 359 -8.49 10.05 1.51
N THR A 360 -8.11 9.67 2.72
CA THR A 360 -7.22 8.53 2.95
C THR A 360 -7.41 7.93 4.35
N PRO A 361 -7.40 6.59 4.47
CA PRO A 361 -7.45 5.94 5.79
C PRO A 361 -6.19 6.16 6.60
N TYR A 362 -5.03 6.25 5.92
CA TYR A 362 -3.72 6.42 6.56
C TYR A 362 -3.03 7.63 5.95
N PHE A 363 -2.81 8.62 6.81
CA PHE A 363 -2.17 9.87 6.43
C PHE A 363 -0.81 10.00 7.13
N VAL A 364 0.24 9.60 6.45
CA VAL A 364 1.63 9.71 6.92
C VAL A 364 2.48 10.29 5.77
N PRO A 365 2.30 11.59 5.49
CA PRO A 365 2.89 12.23 4.32
C PRO A 365 4.41 12.35 4.44
N GLY A 366 5.10 12.12 3.31
CA GLY A 366 6.49 12.53 3.14
C GLY A 366 6.65 14.05 3.07
N GLU A 367 7.88 14.52 3.14
CA GLU A 367 8.18 15.95 3.12
C GLU A 367 7.65 16.67 1.88
N ALA A 368 7.86 16.09 0.69
CA ALA A 368 7.41 16.66 -0.58
C ALA A 368 5.89 16.86 -0.62
N ALA A 369 5.12 15.85 -0.22
CA ALA A 369 3.65 15.90 -0.22
C ALA A 369 3.13 16.89 0.82
N ARG A 370 3.76 16.95 2.02
CA ARG A 370 3.41 17.88 3.07
C ARG A 370 3.68 19.35 2.65
N MET A 371 4.85 19.58 2.04
CA MET A 371 5.17 20.89 1.49
C MET A 371 4.21 21.29 0.36
N ALA A 372 3.84 20.38 -0.52
CA ALA A 372 2.87 20.67 -1.58
C ALA A 372 1.49 21.04 -1.02
N LEU A 373 0.95 20.27 -0.07
CA LEU A 373 -0.34 20.56 0.56
C LEU A 373 -0.35 21.90 1.33
N THR A 374 0.71 22.18 2.10
CA THR A 374 0.81 23.43 2.84
C THR A 374 1.00 24.63 1.91
N SER A 375 1.79 24.49 0.83
CA SER A 375 1.98 25.56 -0.16
C SER A 375 0.68 25.88 -0.91
N ALA A 376 -0.08 24.87 -1.30
CA ALA A 376 -1.38 25.03 -1.94
C ALA A 376 -2.37 25.80 -1.02
N ALA A 377 -2.45 25.42 0.26
CA ALA A 377 -3.31 26.09 1.23
C ALA A 377 -2.87 27.52 1.53
N LEU A 378 -1.57 27.76 1.71
CA LEU A 378 -1.00 29.11 1.88
C LEU A 378 -1.20 29.98 0.63
N GLY A 379 -1.24 29.35 -0.55
CA GLY A 379 -1.57 29.99 -1.83
C GLY A 379 -3.06 30.33 -2.00
N GLY A 380 -3.91 29.93 -1.05
CA GLY A 380 -5.34 30.27 -1.04
C GLY A 380 -6.26 29.22 -1.66
N LEU A 381 -5.77 28.04 -2.05
CA LEU A 381 -6.60 26.96 -2.56
C LEU A 381 -7.47 26.34 -1.45
N ASP A 382 -8.64 25.81 -1.83
CA ASP A 382 -9.47 25.01 -0.92
C ASP A 382 -8.87 23.61 -0.71
N VAL A 383 -7.94 23.49 0.23
CA VAL A 383 -7.29 22.21 0.55
C VAL A 383 -8.04 21.52 1.69
N ARG A 384 -8.57 20.33 1.42
CA ARG A 384 -9.31 19.52 2.39
C ARG A 384 -8.65 18.16 2.57
N LEU A 385 -8.53 17.72 3.83
CA LEU A 385 -8.08 16.42 4.22
C LEU A 385 -9.18 15.71 5.01
N LEU A 386 -9.61 14.52 4.56
CA LEU A 386 -10.53 13.66 5.27
C LEU A 386 -9.82 12.38 5.68
N VAL A 387 -9.84 12.07 6.97
CA VAL A 387 -9.25 10.88 7.57
C VAL A 387 -10.25 10.22 8.53
N PRO A 388 -10.09 8.93 8.88
CA PRO A 388 -10.93 8.33 9.90
C PRO A 388 -10.65 8.94 11.27
N LYS A 389 -11.69 9.13 12.08
CA LYS A 389 -11.57 9.52 13.50
C LYS A 389 -10.77 8.50 14.30
N MET A 390 -10.97 7.22 13.99
CA MET A 390 -10.21 6.09 14.49
C MET A 390 -9.96 5.13 13.33
N SER A 391 -8.69 4.84 13.03
CA SER A 391 -8.35 3.77 12.10
C SER A 391 -8.29 2.42 12.82
N ASP A 392 -8.17 1.34 12.08
CA ASP A 392 -7.93 -0.02 12.57
C ASP A 392 -6.61 -0.14 13.35
N SER A 393 -5.71 0.84 13.18
CA SER A 393 -4.44 0.96 13.91
C SER A 393 -4.41 2.25 14.73
N TRP A 394 -4.44 2.12 16.08
CA TRP A 394 -4.25 3.25 16.98
C TRP A 394 -2.96 4.02 16.67
N PHE A 395 -1.90 3.29 16.33
CA PHE A 395 -0.58 3.87 16.06
C PHE A 395 -0.59 4.77 14.81
N VAL A 396 -1.26 4.33 13.75
CA VAL A 396 -1.43 5.12 12.51
C VAL A 396 -2.29 6.36 12.76
N THR A 397 -3.33 6.23 13.59
CA THR A 397 -4.16 7.39 14.01
C THR A 397 -3.31 8.45 14.72
N GLN A 398 -2.41 8.05 15.65
CA GLN A 398 -1.52 9.00 16.33
C GLN A 398 -0.50 9.61 15.36
N ALA A 399 0.04 8.82 14.44
CA ALA A 399 0.97 9.31 13.43
C ALA A 399 0.29 10.38 12.55
N ALA A 400 -0.91 10.14 12.05
CA ALA A 400 -1.68 11.10 11.25
C ALA A 400 -1.90 12.43 12.01
N ARG A 401 -2.37 12.33 13.27
CA ARG A 401 -2.64 13.52 14.12
C ARG A 401 -1.40 14.36 14.41
N SER A 402 -0.22 13.77 14.37
CA SER A 402 1.04 14.48 14.57
C SER A 402 1.37 15.51 13.49
N TYR A 403 0.73 15.41 12.32
CA TYR A 403 0.90 16.36 11.21
C TYR A 403 -0.18 17.44 11.16
N PHE A 404 -1.27 17.32 11.93
CA PHE A 404 -2.42 18.20 11.81
C PHE A 404 -2.12 19.66 12.16
N ASP A 405 -1.29 19.94 13.17
CA ASP A 405 -1.01 21.32 13.59
C ASP A 405 -0.35 22.13 12.47
N GLU A 406 0.63 21.55 11.79
CA GLU A 406 1.34 22.19 10.68
C GLU A 406 0.39 22.47 9.51
N LEU A 407 -0.47 21.50 9.17
CA LEU A 407 -1.45 21.62 8.09
C LEU A 407 -2.53 22.66 8.41
N LEU A 408 -3.07 22.62 9.63
CA LEU A 408 -4.07 23.60 10.08
C LEU A 408 -3.52 25.02 10.12
N GLN A 409 -2.26 25.20 10.54
CA GLN A 409 -1.59 26.50 10.50
C GLN A 409 -1.42 27.05 9.09
N ALA A 410 -1.21 26.15 8.10
CA ALA A 410 -1.14 26.53 6.69
C ALA A 410 -2.52 26.83 6.07
N GLY A 411 -3.62 26.51 6.75
CA GLY A 411 -4.98 26.75 6.24
C GLY A 411 -5.66 25.50 5.64
N VAL A 412 -5.04 24.32 5.74
CA VAL A 412 -5.67 23.06 5.33
C VAL A 412 -6.88 22.75 6.23
N LYS A 413 -8.03 22.47 5.66
CA LYS A 413 -9.25 22.07 6.37
C LYS A 413 -9.22 20.58 6.63
N ILE A 414 -9.12 20.16 7.88
CA ILE A 414 -9.04 18.75 8.27
C ILE A 414 -10.36 18.30 8.86
N TYR A 415 -10.80 17.11 8.45
CA TYR A 415 -12.04 16.47 8.91
C TYR A 415 -11.76 15.05 9.38
N GLU A 416 -12.35 14.66 10.50
CA GLU A 416 -12.32 13.27 11.02
C GLU A 416 -13.70 12.61 10.80
N TYR A 417 -13.73 11.58 9.94
CA TYR A 417 -14.92 10.79 9.66
C TYR A 417 -15.17 9.79 10.79
N GLY A 418 -16.37 9.78 11.36
CA GLY A 418 -16.68 9.04 12.57
C GLY A 418 -17.76 7.97 12.51
N PRO A 419 -18.67 7.94 11.51
CA PRO A 419 -19.76 6.96 11.51
C PRO A 419 -19.26 5.50 11.41
N ARG A 420 -18.28 5.26 10.52
CA ARG A 420 -17.63 3.97 10.28
C ARG A 420 -16.14 4.20 10.06
N MET A 421 -15.32 3.14 9.99
CA MET A 421 -13.94 3.27 9.56
C MET A 421 -13.88 3.72 8.09
N LEU A 422 -13.32 4.91 7.86
CA LEU A 422 -13.08 5.42 6.51
C LEU A 422 -11.88 4.70 5.89
N HIS A 423 -12.10 4.03 4.77
CA HIS A 423 -11.04 3.31 4.06
C HIS A 423 -10.86 3.80 2.61
N THR A 424 -11.62 4.80 2.18
CA THR A 424 -11.54 5.45 0.86
C THR A 424 -10.16 6.04 0.59
N LYS A 425 -9.63 5.85 -0.61
CA LYS A 425 -8.38 6.44 -1.12
C LYS A 425 -8.72 7.20 -2.39
N ALA A 426 -9.01 8.48 -2.23
CA ALA A 426 -9.44 9.36 -3.30
C ALA A 426 -8.75 10.71 -3.20
N PHE A 427 -8.46 11.29 -4.35
CA PHE A 427 -7.84 12.59 -4.50
C PHE A 427 -8.53 13.33 -5.64
N ILE A 428 -8.80 14.61 -5.46
CA ILE A 428 -9.32 15.53 -6.49
C ILE A 428 -8.40 16.76 -6.53
N ALA A 429 -8.01 17.14 -7.72
CA ALA A 429 -7.38 18.43 -8.02
C ALA A 429 -8.27 19.16 -9.02
N ASP A 430 -8.74 20.34 -8.64
CA ASP A 430 -9.70 21.17 -9.38
C ASP A 430 -10.98 20.39 -9.79
N ASP A 431 -11.53 20.68 -10.96
CA ASP A 431 -12.76 20.05 -11.44
C ASP A 431 -12.52 19.01 -12.52
N ASP A 432 -11.28 18.75 -12.87
CA ASP A 432 -10.93 17.97 -14.06
C ASP A 432 -10.04 16.75 -13.79
N VAL A 433 -9.40 16.62 -12.62
CA VAL A 433 -8.52 15.50 -12.32
C VAL A 433 -8.88 14.83 -11.01
N CYS A 434 -9.00 13.50 -11.02
CA CYS A 434 -9.05 12.70 -9.81
C CYS A 434 -8.14 11.48 -9.88
N ILE A 435 -7.68 11.02 -8.70
CA ILE A 435 -6.91 9.79 -8.53
C ILE A 435 -7.61 8.93 -7.48
N VAL A 436 -8.02 7.71 -7.86
CA VAL A 436 -8.68 6.76 -6.97
C VAL A 436 -8.04 5.38 -7.13
N GLY A 437 -7.83 4.66 -6.03
CA GLY A 437 -7.20 3.34 -6.12
C GLY A 437 -6.94 2.65 -4.78
N SER A 438 -5.87 1.87 -4.74
CA SER A 438 -5.49 1.10 -3.57
C SER A 438 -4.52 1.82 -2.64
N ALA A 439 -3.83 2.87 -3.11
CA ALA A 439 -2.73 3.51 -2.38
C ALA A 439 -3.22 4.45 -1.28
N ASN A 440 -2.83 4.19 -0.04
CA ASN A 440 -2.95 5.15 1.04
C ASN A 440 -1.94 6.31 0.86
N PHE A 441 -2.17 7.40 1.57
CA PHE A 441 -1.25 8.54 1.54
C PHE A 441 -0.16 8.40 2.62
N ASP A 442 0.64 7.33 2.49
CA ASP A 442 1.69 6.97 3.44
C ASP A 442 2.96 6.42 2.77
N HIS A 443 4.05 6.35 3.55
CA HIS A 443 5.34 5.87 3.05
C HIS A 443 5.31 4.41 2.59
N ARG A 444 4.47 3.58 3.23
CA ARG A 444 4.38 2.16 2.89
C ARG A 444 3.74 1.96 1.52
N SER A 445 2.64 2.66 1.23
CA SER A 445 1.96 2.61 -0.07
C SER A 445 2.84 3.18 -1.18
N PHE A 446 3.58 4.23 -0.91
CA PHE A 446 4.41 4.86 -1.94
C PHE A 446 5.70 4.09 -2.26
N ARG A 447 6.27 3.32 -1.30
CA ARG A 447 7.62 2.74 -1.42
C ARG A 447 7.72 1.23 -1.26
N LEU A 448 6.79 0.60 -0.55
CA LEU A 448 6.93 -0.81 -0.14
C LEU A 448 5.87 -1.73 -0.73
N ASN A 449 4.64 -1.26 -0.90
CA ASN A 449 3.56 -2.02 -1.48
C ASN A 449 3.56 -1.93 -3.00
N PHE A 450 3.05 -2.97 -3.66
CA PHE A 450 2.61 -2.87 -5.04
C PHE A 450 1.19 -2.30 -5.03
N GLU A 451 1.03 -1.10 -5.58
CA GLU A 451 -0.23 -0.36 -5.59
C GLU A 451 -0.73 -0.13 -7.01
N LEU A 452 -2.02 0.12 -7.13
CA LEU A 452 -2.71 0.45 -8.37
C LEU A 452 -3.71 1.58 -8.11
N SER A 453 -3.60 2.65 -8.87
CA SER A 453 -4.57 3.74 -8.87
C SER A 453 -4.94 4.12 -10.31
N MET A 454 -6.09 4.72 -10.48
CA MET A 454 -6.54 5.29 -11.73
C MET A 454 -6.49 6.80 -11.64
N MET A 455 -5.85 7.45 -12.59
CA MET A 455 -6.00 8.88 -12.83
C MET A 455 -7.05 9.07 -13.92
N ILE A 456 -8.06 9.84 -13.62
CA ILE A 456 -9.18 10.13 -14.52
C ILE A 456 -9.23 11.64 -14.71
N SER A 457 -9.19 12.07 -15.97
CA SER A 457 -9.29 13.48 -16.37
C SER A 457 -10.57 13.66 -17.17
N ASP A 458 -11.66 13.92 -16.45
CA ASP A 458 -13.01 14.12 -16.98
C ASP A 458 -13.87 14.88 -15.96
N THR A 459 -14.37 16.04 -16.34
CA THR A 459 -15.12 16.93 -15.44
C THR A 459 -16.39 16.29 -14.90
N GLY A 460 -17.08 15.48 -15.69
CA GLY A 460 -18.31 14.80 -15.26
C GLY A 460 -18.04 13.71 -14.22
N ARG A 461 -16.93 12.97 -14.37
CA ARG A 461 -16.53 11.92 -13.40
C ARG A 461 -15.97 12.52 -12.13
N VAL A 462 -15.20 13.62 -12.25
CA VAL A 462 -14.69 14.35 -11.08
C VAL A 462 -15.85 14.98 -10.29
N ALA A 463 -16.84 15.60 -10.95
CA ALA A 463 -18.01 16.13 -10.28
C ALA A 463 -18.80 15.06 -9.54
N ALA A 464 -19.05 13.90 -10.16
CA ALA A 464 -19.72 12.78 -9.49
C ALA A 464 -18.94 12.26 -8.27
N LEU A 465 -17.61 12.19 -8.37
CA LEU A 465 -16.77 11.84 -7.21
C LEU A 465 -16.84 12.92 -6.12
N ALA A 466 -16.82 14.19 -6.50
CA ALA A 466 -16.91 15.31 -5.56
C ALA A 466 -18.21 15.27 -4.76
N GLU A 467 -19.35 14.92 -5.36
CA GLU A 467 -20.63 14.74 -4.66
C GLU A 467 -20.54 13.62 -3.60
N ILE A 468 -19.92 12.48 -3.95
CA ILE A 468 -19.69 11.38 -2.99
C ILE A 468 -18.86 11.86 -1.81
N LEU A 469 -17.76 12.57 -2.07
CA LEU A 469 -16.87 13.07 -1.02
C LEU A 469 -17.53 14.16 -0.18
N LEU A 470 -18.36 15.02 -0.76
CA LEU A 470 -19.12 16.03 0.00
C LEU A 470 -20.10 15.39 0.99
N ALA A 471 -20.73 14.28 0.62
CA ALA A 471 -21.57 13.52 1.55
C ALA A 471 -20.75 12.95 2.71
N GLU A 472 -19.52 12.50 2.46
CA GLU A 472 -18.60 12.03 3.52
C GLU A 472 -18.14 13.20 4.42
N TYR A 473 -17.77 14.36 3.85
CA TYR A 473 -17.44 15.57 4.62
C TYR A 473 -18.58 16.02 5.51
N SER A 474 -19.85 15.94 5.02
CA SER A 474 -21.04 16.33 5.81
C SER A 474 -21.23 15.47 7.06
N SER A 475 -20.76 14.23 7.02
CA SER A 475 -20.83 13.25 8.12
C SER A 475 -19.59 13.27 9.01
N ALA A 476 -18.60 14.11 8.70
CA ALA A 476 -17.34 14.21 9.41
C ALA A 476 -17.30 15.41 10.37
N SER A 477 -16.44 15.32 11.38
CA SER A 477 -16.23 16.42 12.33
C SER A 477 -15.01 17.24 11.94
N PRO A 478 -15.11 18.59 11.84
CA PRO A 478 -13.95 19.43 11.56
C PRO A 478 -12.97 19.42 12.72
N VAL A 479 -11.68 19.48 12.38
CA VAL A 479 -10.59 19.60 13.35
C VAL A 479 -10.12 21.06 13.39
N TYR A 480 -10.09 21.65 14.58
CA TYR A 480 -9.69 23.05 14.76
C TYR A 480 -8.29 23.19 15.36
N ASN A 481 -7.66 24.34 15.14
CA ASN A 481 -6.29 24.61 15.58
C ASN A 481 -6.16 24.82 17.11
N ASP A 482 -7.28 25.12 17.79
CA ASP A 482 -7.36 25.35 19.24
C ASP A 482 -7.53 24.06 20.07
N ARG A 483 -7.24 22.89 19.49
CA ARG A 483 -7.36 21.61 20.15
C ARG A 483 -6.61 21.58 21.48
N GLN A 484 -7.33 21.42 22.59
CA GLN A 484 -6.70 21.18 23.89
C GLN A 484 -6.09 19.77 23.91
N ARG A 485 -4.76 19.68 23.91
CA ARG A 485 -4.03 18.42 23.91
C ARG A 485 -3.15 18.28 25.14
N SER A 486 -3.48 17.31 25.98
CA SER A 486 -2.64 16.91 27.11
C SER A 486 -1.28 16.39 26.63
N LEU A 487 -0.19 16.79 27.30
CA LEU A 487 1.15 16.36 26.97
C LEU A 487 1.26 14.81 26.91
N TRP A 488 0.83 14.11 27.95
CA TRP A 488 1.01 12.66 28.08
C TRP A 488 -0.02 11.83 27.31
N ARG A 489 -1.25 12.32 27.15
CA ARG A 489 -2.32 11.55 26.48
C ARG A 489 -2.35 11.74 24.96
N HIS A 490 -1.82 12.84 24.44
CA HIS A 490 -1.87 13.15 23.01
C HIS A 490 -0.49 13.46 22.43
N ARG A 491 0.23 14.47 22.92
CA ARG A 491 1.46 14.97 22.28
C ARG A 491 2.60 13.95 22.30
N VAL A 492 2.82 13.23 23.40
CA VAL A 492 3.88 12.21 23.52
C VAL A 492 3.58 10.99 22.64
N PRO A 493 2.35 10.39 22.64
CA PRO A 493 2.00 9.33 21.68
C PRO A 493 2.12 9.76 20.22
N GLU A 494 1.65 10.94 19.84
CA GLU A 494 1.78 11.49 18.50
C GLU A 494 3.25 11.64 18.08
N ALA A 495 4.10 12.21 18.95
CA ALA A 495 5.54 12.36 18.68
C ALA A 495 6.24 11.00 18.53
N PHE A 496 5.91 10.02 19.38
CA PHE A 496 6.44 8.67 19.29
C PHE A 496 6.00 7.97 17.99
N ALA A 497 4.73 8.07 17.63
CA ALA A 497 4.21 7.53 16.38
C ALA A 497 4.85 8.21 15.15
N ARG A 498 5.12 9.51 15.21
CA ARG A 498 5.84 10.25 14.16
C ARG A 498 7.26 9.72 13.93
N LEU A 499 7.98 9.33 14.98
CA LEU A 499 9.31 8.75 14.83
C LEU A 499 9.30 7.43 14.04
N ALA A 500 8.21 6.68 14.11
CA ALA A 500 8.04 5.43 13.37
C ALA A 500 7.39 5.62 11.98
N SER A 501 7.06 6.85 11.58
CA SER A 501 6.47 7.17 10.25
C SER A 501 7.19 6.52 9.06
N PRO A 502 8.52 6.40 9.02
CA PRO A 502 9.21 5.74 7.92
C PRO A 502 8.94 4.22 7.80
N LEU A 503 8.30 3.63 8.81
CA LEU A 503 7.94 2.21 8.84
C LEU A 503 6.46 1.96 8.52
N LEU A 504 5.66 3.03 8.53
CA LEU A 504 4.21 3.06 8.29
C LEU A 504 3.84 3.30 6.84
#